data_8ee53d7edd1cc318a0a4ac6677ee8e32
#
_entry.id   8ee53d7edd1cc318a0a4ac6677ee8e32
#
_cell.length_a   1.000
_cell.length_b   1.000
_cell.length_c   1.000
_cell.angle_alpha   90.00
_cell.angle_beta   90.00
_cell.angle_gamma   90.00
#
_symmetry.space_group_name_H-M   'P 1'
#
loop_
_entity.id
_entity.type
_entity.pdbx_description
1 polymer ?
#
loop_
_entity_poly.entity_id
_entity_poly.type
_entity_poly.pdbx_seq_one_letter_code
_entity_poly.pdbx_strand_id
1 'polypeptide(L)'
;MKIPHPGDLQNKIEIGKTENVVNENGFPEETDTVLHTVWAGIEDTASSSRWLYAADADNAVRGLMFMIRWINGIEPGMWVRWNGEKHTITEIGEYDFKRRYMRLTTKNTKAVQ
;
A
#
# COMPACT_ATOMS: atom_id res chain seq x y z
N MET A 1 -8.18 -14.20 -11.61
CA MET A 1 -8.12 -13.29 -10.46
C MET A 1 -9.54 -12.98 -9.99
N LYS A 2 -9.76 -13.12 -8.71
CA LYS A 2 -11.10 -12.90 -8.16
C LYS A 2 -11.37 -11.41 -7.97
N ILE A 3 -12.53 -10.95 -8.47
CA ILE A 3 -12.95 -9.57 -8.28
C ILE A 3 -13.48 -9.43 -6.86
N PRO A 4 -13.02 -8.43 -6.09
CA PRO A 4 -13.52 -8.25 -4.74
C PRO A 4 -14.97 -7.80 -4.70
N HIS A 5 -15.66 -8.17 -3.65
CA HIS A 5 -17.00 -7.69 -3.37
C HIS A 5 -16.93 -6.54 -2.38
N PRO A 6 -17.91 -5.63 -2.37
CA PRO A 6 -17.90 -4.54 -1.39
C PRO A 6 -17.77 -5.00 0.05
N GLY A 7 -18.33 -6.18 0.37
CA GLY A 7 -18.23 -6.74 1.71
C GLY A 7 -16.82 -7.17 2.11
N ASP A 8 -15.92 -7.33 1.15
CA ASP A 8 -14.53 -7.69 1.43
C ASP A 8 -13.69 -6.48 1.85
N LEU A 9 -14.22 -5.27 1.67
CA LEU A 9 -13.50 -4.03 1.97
C LEU A 9 -13.82 -3.62 3.40
N GLN A 10 -13.15 -4.27 4.36
CA GLN A 10 -13.49 -4.12 5.78
C GLN A 10 -12.43 -3.39 6.59
N ASN A 11 -11.33 -3.03 5.97
CA ASN A 11 -10.22 -2.39 6.66
C ASN A 11 -10.06 -0.95 6.22
N LYS A 12 -10.07 -0.03 7.18
CA LYS A 12 -9.91 1.39 6.86
C LYS A 12 -8.43 1.72 6.71
N ILE A 13 -8.08 2.30 5.58
CA ILE A 13 -6.70 2.67 5.28
C ILE A 13 -6.62 4.12 4.84
N GLU A 14 -5.42 4.68 4.96
CA GLU A 14 -5.11 6.00 4.44
C GLU A 14 -4.10 5.85 3.31
N ILE A 15 -4.28 6.60 2.24
CA ILE A 15 -3.36 6.61 1.10
C ILE A 15 -2.83 8.01 0.95
N GLY A 16 -1.52 8.14 0.84
CA GLY A 16 -0.93 9.45 0.74
C GLY A 16 0.44 9.42 0.12
N LYS A 17 1.10 10.56 0.22
CA LYS A 17 2.45 10.72 -0.31
C LYS A 17 3.30 11.51 0.68
N THR A 18 4.61 11.36 0.55
CA THR A 18 5.58 12.12 1.33
C THR A 18 6.22 13.14 0.42
N GLU A 19 6.20 14.39 0.85
CA GLU A 19 6.77 15.48 0.09
C GLU A 19 7.87 16.16 0.89
N ASN A 20 8.86 16.70 0.19
CA ASN A 20 9.87 17.54 0.79
C ASN A 20 9.42 18.98 0.71
N VAL A 21 9.25 19.61 1.86
CA VAL A 21 8.81 21.00 1.96
C VAL A 21 9.88 21.77 2.71
N VAL A 22 10.15 22.99 2.28
CA VAL A 22 11.10 23.86 2.99
C VAL A 22 10.37 24.48 4.18
N ASN A 23 10.90 24.24 5.40
CA ASN A 23 10.29 24.78 6.60
C ASN A 23 10.62 26.26 6.79
N GLU A 24 10.12 26.84 7.89
CA GLU A 24 10.31 28.26 8.18
C GLU A 24 11.79 28.67 8.29
N ASN A 25 12.64 27.74 8.66
CA ASN A 25 14.07 28.01 8.80
C ASN A 25 14.87 27.76 7.53
N GLY A 26 14.19 27.44 6.41
CA GLY A 26 14.85 27.21 5.15
C GLY A 26 15.41 25.80 4.97
N PHE A 27 15.10 24.86 5.86
CA PHE A 27 15.59 23.50 5.78
C PHE A 27 14.54 22.59 5.15
N PRO A 28 14.97 21.60 4.34
CA PRO A 28 14.03 20.62 3.79
C PRO A 28 13.46 19.76 4.92
N GLU A 29 12.18 19.48 4.82
CA GLU A 29 11.46 18.68 5.80
C GLU A 29 10.51 17.75 5.06
N GLU A 30 10.48 16.48 5.46
CA GLU A 30 9.55 15.53 4.88
C GLU A 30 8.19 15.69 5.56
N THR A 31 7.17 15.82 4.73
CA THR A 31 5.80 15.96 5.21
C THR A 31 4.91 14.90 4.55
N ASP A 32 4.19 14.16 5.38
CA ASP A 32 3.22 13.18 4.90
C ASP A 32 1.89 13.87 4.66
N THR A 33 1.33 13.66 3.48
CA THR A 33 0.02 14.20 3.13
C THR A 33 -0.93 13.05 2.84
N VAL A 34 -2.02 12.97 3.60
CA VAL A 34 -3.07 11.98 3.35
C VAL A 34 -3.95 12.49 2.23
N LEU A 35 -4.04 11.72 1.15
CA LEU A 35 -4.85 12.09 0.00
C LEU A 35 -6.23 11.44 0.02
N HIS A 36 -6.30 10.20 0.53
CA HIS A 36 -7.55 9.44 0.53
C HIS A 36 -7.64 8.61 1.81
N THR A 37 -8.84 8.47 2.32
CA THR A 37 -9.15 7.54 3.39
C THR A 37 -10.27 6.65 2.88
N VAL A 38 -9.98 5.36 2.75
CA VAL A 38 -10.90 4.43 2.07
C VAL A 38 -10.94 3.08 2.80
N TRP A 39 -11.91 2.29 2.44
CA TRP A 39 -12.03 0.92 2.92
C TRP A 39 -11.32 -0.02 1.95
N ALA A 40 -10.61 -1.00 2.47
CA ALA A 40 -9.82 -1.93 1.68
C ALA A 40 -9.98 -3.36 2.16
N GLY A 41 -9.84 -4.30 1.22
CA GLY A 41 -9.56 -5.68 1.54
C GLY A 41 -8.04 -5.84 1.60
N ILE A 42 -7.56 -6.72 2.44
CA ILE A 42 -6.13 -6.94 2.61
C ILE A 42 -5.80 -8.40 2.35
N GLU A 43 -4.77 -8.62 1.56
CA GLU A 43 -4.29 -9.95 1.26
C GLU A 43 -2.77 -9.99 1.43
N ASP A 44 -2.28 -11.04 2.06
CA ASP A 44 -0.86 -11.19 2.31
C ASP A 44 -0.20 -11.87 1.11
N THR A 45 0.74 -11.20 0.47
CA THR A 45 1.45 -11.76 -0.68
C THR A 45 2.34 -12.92 -0.29
N ALA A 46 2.73 -13.03 0.97
CA ALA A 46 3.58 -14.12 1.43
C ALA A 46 2.92 -15.49 1.24
N SER A 47 1.60 -15.56 1.25
CA SER A 47 0.90 -16.82 1.09
C SER A 47 1.11 -17.43 -0.30
N SER A 48 1.38 -16.62 -1.31
CA SER A 48 1.62 -17.09 -2.68
C SER A 48 3.10 -17.21 -3.00
N SER A 49 3.98 -16.78 -2.10
CA SER A 49 5.43 -16.79 -2.32
C SER A 49 6.16 -17.41 -1.13
N ARG A 50 5.55 -18.44 -0.57
CA ARG A 50 6.06 -19.05 0.65
C ARG A 50 7.51 -19.51 0.55
N TRP A 51 7.88 -20.07 -0.57
CA TRP A 51 9.23 -20.57 -0.77
C TRP A 51 10.27 -19.43 -0.82
N LEU A 52 9.93 -18.31 -1.44
CA LEU A 52 10.79 -17.13 -1.44
C LEU A 52 10.94 -16.56 -0.03
N TYR A 53 9.85 -16.58 0.68
CA TYR A 53 9.84 -16.05 2.03
C TYR A 53 10.74 -16.85 2.95
N ALA A 54 10.70 -18.16 2.83
CA ALA A 54 11.54 -19.02 3.64
C ALA A 54 13.02 -18.84 3.31
N ALA A 55 13.34 -18.62 2.04
CA ALA A 55 14.73 -18.45 1.59
C ALA A 55 15.32 -17.11 2.02
N ASP A 56 14.46 -16.12 2.28
CA ASP A 56 14.90 -14.76 2.59
C ASP A 56 14.37 -14.29 3.93
N ALA A 57 14.35 -15.19 4.89
CA ALA A 57 13.76 -14.90 6.20
C ALA A 57 14.47 -13.75 6.93
N ASP A 58 15.75 -13.55 6.67
CA ASP A 58 16.52 -12.51 7.33
C ASP A 58 16.22 -11.11 6.83
N ASN A 59 15.61 -11.01 5.65
CA ASN A 59 15.26 -9.72 5.05
C ASN A 59 13.77 -9.43 5.18
N ALA A 60 13.18 -9.77 6.23
CA ALA A 60 11.77 -9.67 6.59
C ALA A 60 10.98 -8.53 5.90
N VAL A 61 10.85 -8.58 4.59
CA VAL A 61 10.02 -7.66 3.83
C VAL A 61 8.61 -8.23 3.78
N ARG A 62 7.65 -7.51 4.35
CA ARG A 62 6.27 -7.94 4.31
C ARG A 62 5.60 -7.35 3.08
N GLY A 63 5.00 -8.22 2.29
CA GLY A 63 4.20 -7.81 1.16
C GLY A 63 2.73 -7.93 1.50
N LEU A 64 2.00 -6.85 1.33
CA LEU A 64 0.55 -6.85 1.46
C LEU A 64 -0.05 -6.29 0.18
N MET A 65 -1.20 -6.83 -0.20
CA MET A 65 -1.99 -6.28 -1.28
C MET A 65 -3.25 -5.68 -0.72
N PHE A 66 -3.54 -4.45 -1.10
CA PHE A 66 -4.75 -3.76 -0.69
C PHE A 66 -5.68 -3.66 -1.89
N MET A 67 -6.92 -4.11 -1.71
CA MET A 67 -7.93 -4.04 -2.74
C MET A 67 -8.89 -2.90 -2.38
N ILE A 68 -9.04 -1.93 -3.27
CA ILE A 68 -9.89 -0.77 -3.02
C ILE A 68 -10.75 -0.50 -4.25
N ARG A 69 -11.76 0.34 -4.08
CA ARG A 69 -12.50 0.87 -5.21
C ARG A 69 -11.57 1.77 -6.01
N TRP A 70 -11.77 1.82 -7.31
CA TRP A 70 -10.91 2.59 -8.20
C TRP A 70 -10.86 4.06 -7.80
N ILE A 71 -9.65 4.59 -7.74
CA ILE A 71 -9.39 6.02 -7.49
C ILE A 71 -8.29 6.44 -8.46
N ASN A 72 -8.53 7.56 -9.16
CA ASN A 72 -7.51 8.11 -10.04
C ASN A 72 -6.44 8.82 -9.23
N GLY A 73 -5.20 8.83 -9.76
CA GLY A 73 -4.13 9.62 -9.16
C GLY A 73 -3.25 8.87 -8.19
N ILE A 74 -3.48 7.59 -7.97
CA ILE A 74 -2.62 6.78 -7.12
C ILE A 74 -1.47 6.23 -7.96
N GLU A 75 -0.25 6.40 -7.49
CA GLU A 75 0.95 6.02 -8.22
C GLU A 75 1.92 5.23 -7.34
N PRO A 76 2.78 4.38 -7.95
CA PRO A 76 3.85 3.75 -7.19
C PRO A 76 4.74 4.80 -6.52
N GLY A 77 5.22 4.49 -5.34
CA GLY A 77 5.99 5.43 -4.53
C GLY A 77 5.15 6.12 -3.47
N MET A 78 3.85 6.17 -3.65
CA MET A 78 2.94 6.61 -2.60
C MET A 78 2.86 5.52 -1.52
N TRP A 79 2.24 5.84 -0.41
CA TRP A 79 2.15 4.88 0.70
C TRP A 79 0.71 4.64 1.12
N VAL A 80 0.52 3.48 1.74
CA VAL A 80 -0.73 3.10 2.42
C VAL A 80 -0.40 3.02 3.91
N ARG A 81 -1.19 3.69 4.73
CA ARG A 81 -1.07 3.54 6.19
C ARG A 81 -2.21 2.69 6.69
N TRP A 82 -1.84 1.59 7.32
CA TRP A 82 -2.79 0.67 7.91
C TRP A 82 -2.24 0.18 9.23
N ASN A 83 -3.07 0.20 10.24
CA ASN A 83 -2.70 -0.32 11.57
C ASN A 83 -1.43 0.35 12.11
N GLY A 84 -1.26 1.65 11.82
CA GLY A 84 -0.12 2.41 12.30
C GLY A 84 1.16 2.23 11.52
N GLU A 85 1.16 1.43 10.47
CA GLU A 85 2.36 1.17 9.67
C GLU A 85 2.18 1.69 8.25
N LYS A 86 3.27 2.21 7.69
CA LYS A 86 3.30 2.66 6.30
C LYS A 86 3.83 1.55 5.42
N HIS A 87 3.12 1.32 4.32
CA HIS A 87 3.51 0.34 3.30
C HIS A 87 3.68 1.09 1.98
N THR A 88 4.83 0.94 1.36
CA THR A 88 5.12 1.62 0.10
C THR A 88 4.48 0.89 -1.07
N ILE A 89 3.72 1.61 -1.89
CA ILE A 89 3.09 1.04 -3.08
C ILE A 89 4.16 0.80 -4.12
N THR A 90 4.30 -0.43 -4.57
CA THR A 90 5.27 -0.81 -5.59
C THR A 90 4.63 -1.06 -6.94
N GLU A 91 3.36 -1.45 -6.95
CA GLU A 91 2.69 -1.81 -8.19
C GLU A 91 1.19 -1.56 -8.04
N ILE A 92 0.55 -1.16 -9.12
CA ILE A 92 -0.89 -0.91 -9.16
C ILE A 92 -1.47 -1.76 -10.28
N GLY A 93 -2.57 -2.45 -10.01
CA GLY A 93 -3.24 -3.27 -10.99
C GLY A 93 -4.75 -3.09 -10.98
N GLU A 94 -5.38 -3.54 -12.03
CA GLU A 94 -6.83 -3.56 -12.16
C GLU A 94 -7.32 -4.99 -12.11
N TYR A 95 -8.57 -5.17 -11.68
CA TYR A 95 -9.15 -6.50 -11.61
C TYR A 95 -9.91 -6.91 -12.87
N ASP A 96 -10.56 -5.97 -13.56
CA ASP A 96 -11.47 -6.34 -14.63
C ASP A 96 -11.50 -5.36 -15.81
N PHE A 97 -10.55 -4.47 -15.92
CA PHE A 97 -10.49 -3.45 -17.00
C PHE A 97 -11.66 -2.48 -17.03
N LYS A 98 -12.55 -2.56 -16.05
CA LYS A 98 -13.69 -1.66 -15.94
C LYS A 98 -13.47 -0.55 -14.93
N ARG A 99 -12.30 -0.50 -14.32
CA ARG A 99 -11.92 0.50 -13.34
C ARG A 99 -12.88 0.59 -12.17
N ARG A 100 -13.40 -0.58 -11.73
CA ARG A 100 -14.25 -0.62 -10.54
C ARG A 100 -13.43 -0.83 -9.27
N TYR A 101 -12.38 -1.62 -9.39
CA TYR A 101 -11.50 -1.94 -8.26
C TYR A 101 -10.05 -1.92 -8.73
N MET A 102 -9.18 -1.59 -7.80
CA MET A 102 -7.74 -1.62 -8.08
C MET A 102 -7.02 -2.34 -6.96
N ARG A 103 -5.86 -2.86 -7.29
CA ARG A 103 -5.00 -3.57 -6.38
C ARG A 103 -3.74 -2.76 -6.16
N LEU A 104 -3.40 -2.53 -4.90
CA LEU A 104 -2.18 -1.83 -4.52
C LEU A 104 -1.24 -2.86 -3.91
N THR A 105 -0.19 -3.22 -4.62
CA THR A 105 0.84 -4.13 -4.11
C THR A 105 1.86 -3.28 -3.36
N THR A 106 2.15 -3.67 -2.12
CA THR A 106 3.00 -2.87 -1.26
C THR A 106 4.09 -3.70 -0.62
N LYS A 107 5.05 -3.03 -0.04
CA LYS A 107 6.06 -3.66 0.81
C LYS A 107 6.31 -2.79 2.04
N ASN A 108 6.64 -3.46 3.12
CA ASN A 108 7.01 -2.79 4.37
C ASN A 108 8.34 -3.36 4.84
N THR A 109 9.35 -2.52 4.93
CA THR A 109 10.70 -2.94 5.32
C THR A 109 11.00 -2.67 6.79
N LYS A 110 10.01 -2.25 7.53
CA LYS A 110 10.19 -1.90 8.93
C LYS A 110 10.76 -3.04 9.78
N ALA A 111 10.41 -4.26 9.44
CA ALA A 111 10.85 -5.43 10.20
C ALA A 111 12.34 -5.72 10.06
N VAL A 112 13.02 -5.03 9.17
CA VAL A 112 14.44 -5.26 8.90
C VAL A 112 15.34 -4.67 9.97
N GLN A 113 14.82 -3.92 10.87
CA GLN A 113 15.61 -3.27 11.90
C GLN A 113 16.19 -4.22 12.93
#